data_be4429ac267771ba16528dc33aad7811
#
_entry.id   be4429ac267771ba16528dc33aad7811
#
_cell.length_a   1.000
_cell.length_b   1.000
_cell.length_c   1.000
_cell.angle_alpha   90.00
_cell.angle_beta   90.00
_cell.angle_gamma   90.00
#
_symmetry.space_group_name_H-M   'P 1'
#
loop_
_entity.id
_entity.type
_entity.pdbx_description
1 polymer ?
#
loop_
_entity_poly.entity_id
_entity_poly.type
_entity_poly.pdbx_seq_one_letter_code
_entity_poly.pdbx_strand_id
1 'polypeptide(L)'
;MVPLVQTQPLVKFLFLPLLLTTFVRAQSSSTPTTPLLSPQAAYDQAMHPLEITRSAISNWSDAELKALAIAVKQASEACGARTPEQFTGDDLIAYTRLCALGQQWPIVIIAANRYINSTDPAKPQLAQAYAFQINATEHTNDPKAILAGSLAMLKAVTYTSLTDETLYGALHYLQLAFTPEALTLYAARQPILLAALRTTQPPSPPGRAGESPVPIHTLYANGLAFAALQQFSGDPAAAAKTVAELETALPATLSPDDSIPIDETRRQYALLGTHLPVIPLTVSLFSVNETPHINTNYGDSTAFFLFPEWCAQCIRLTRQIMPTLYRINGGDGDEVHLYALLAQPPPPVDAPPKTPPKPASTKSRSVTNEPTLPEPPKTAAEQLRGTPTLIVPLATLTQFAATDFPLLIAIDPHGIIRFIQPASENTLNPGDFLDQIIMHITKQWPRQKPAAAVSPSASPNPIH
;
A
#
# COMPACT_ATOMS: atom_id res chain seq x y z
N MET A 1 9.22 7.39 34.91
CA MET A 1 8.56 8.69 34.72
C MET A 1 7.22 8.44 34.08
N VAL A 2 6.12 8.79 34.74
CA VAL A 2 4.74 8.44 34.39
C VAL A 2 4.22 9.51 33.42
N PRO A 3 3.55 9.18 32.31
CA PRO A 3 2.91 10.19 31.48
C PRO A 3 1.54 10.58 32.06
N LEU A 4 1.34 11.88 32.17
CA LEU A 4 0.09 12.54 32.59
C LEU A 4 -1.02 12.27 31.56
N VAL A 5 -2.07 11.64 32.05
CA VAL A 5 -3.38 11.54 31.37
C VAL A 5 -4.11 12.89 31.53
N GLN A 6 -4.32 13.55 30.42
CA GLN A 6 -5.15 14.76 30.35
C GLN A 6 -6.62 14.37 30.21
N THR A 7 -7.35 14.51 31.33
CA THR A 7 -8.82 14.38 31.39
C THR A 7 -9.47 15.66 30.89
N GLN A 8 -10.26 15.56 29.84
CA GLN A 8 -11.16 16.64 29.41
C GLN A 8 -12.46 16.63 30.25
N PRO A 9 -13.02 17.79 30.61
CA PRO A 9 -14.23 17.86 31.41
C PRO A 9 -15.47 17.63 30.58
N LEU A 10 -16.33 16.74 31.08
CA LEU A 10 -17.71 16.51 30.65
C LEU A 10 -18.58 17.76 30.92
N VAL A 11 -19.03 18.42 29.86
CA VAL A 11 -20.06 19.42 29.94
C VAL A 11 -21.42 18.72 29.98
N LYS A 12 -22.04 18.71 31.18
CA LYS A 12 -23.41 18.25 31.38
C LYS A 12 -24.39 19.34 30.93
N PHE A 13 -25.06 19.12 29.79
CA PHE A 13 -26.26 19.89 29.43
C PHE A 13 -27.49 19.33 30.16
N LEU A 14 -28.01 20.10 31.09
CA LEU A 14 -29.31 19.89 31.70
C LEU A 14 -30.39 20.34 30.72
N PHE A 15 -31.13 19.41 30.15
CA PHE A 15 -32.39 19.74 29.44
C PHE A 15 -33.58 19.55 30.35
N LEU A 16 -34.29 20.65 30.61
CA LEU A 16 -35.54 20.74 31.29
C LEU A 16 -36.68 20.31 30.35
N PRO A 17 -37.56 19.35 30.68
CA PRO A 17 -38.65 18.98 29.81
C PRO A 17 -39.83 19.93 30.02
N LEU A 18 -40.18 20.69 28.98
CA LEU A 18 -41.44 21.43 28.91
C LEU A 18 -42.51 20.48 28.36
N LEU A 19 -43.41 20.02 29.25
CA LEU A 19 -44.60 19.26 28.90
C LEU A 19 -45.62 20.18 28.21
N LEU A 20 -45.79 20.04 26.91
CA LEU A 20 -46.95 20.53 26.16
C LEU A 20 -47.66 19.34 25.53
N THR A 21 -48.69 18.86 26.17
CA THR A 21 -49.62 17.86 25.67
C THR A 21 -50.58 18.51 24.67
N THR A 22 -50.27 18.39 23.39
CA THR A 22 -51.24 18.56 22.31
C THR A 22 -51.62 17.21 21.75
N PHE A 23 -52.82 16.74 22.00
CA PHE A 23 -53.44 15.61 21.34
C PHE A 23 -53.63 15.93 19.84
N VAL A 24 -52.63 15.60 19.02
CA VAL A 24 -52.83 15.51 17.58
C VAL A 24 -53.17 14.07 17.26
N ARG A 25 -54.43 13.88 16.86
CA ARG A 25 -54.92 12.60 16.32
C ARG A 25 -54.20 12.35 15.00
N ALA A 26 -53.06 11.63 15.06
CA ALA A 26 -52.32 11.21 13.88
C ALA A 26 -53.18 10.19 13.13
N GLN A 27 -53.75 10.61 12.02
CA GLN A 27 -54.19 9.70 10.97
C GLN A 27 -52.92 8.95 10.51
N SER A 28 -52.89 7.65 10.80
CA SER A 28 -51.88 6.75 10.25
C SER A 28 -52.08 6.66 8.75
N SER A 29 -51.49 7.59 8.00
CA SER A 29 -51.26 7.42 6.59
C SER A 29 -50.20 6.32 6.50
N SER A 30 -50.64 5.11 6.22
CA SER A 30 -49.74 4.01 5.78
C SER A 30 -49.11 4.44 4.46
N THR A 31 -47.98 5.10 4.54
CA THR A 31 -47.10 5.30 3.39
C THR A 31 -46.79 3.89 2.84
N PRO A 32 -47.04 3.63 1.56
CA PRO A 32 -46.70 2.34 0.99
C PRO A 32 -45.17 2.15 1.15
N THR A 33 -44.79 1.25 2.05
CA THR A 33 -43.39 0.89 2.26
C THR A 33 -42.94 0.24 0.97
N THR A 34 -42.21 0.97 0.13
CA THR A 34 -41.57 0.40 -1.05
C THR A 34 -40.74 -0.81 -0.58
N PRO A 35 -40.97 -2.00 -1.13
CA PRO A 35 -40.26 -3.19 -0.69
C PRO A 35 -38.76 -2.95 -0.87
N LEU A 36 -37.96 -3.27 0.18
CA LEU A 36 -36.51 -3.16 0.11
C LEU A 36 -36.00 -4.07 -1.01
N LEU A 37 -35.10 -3.56 -1.83
CA LEU A 37 -34.42 -4.35 -2.86
C LEU A 37 -33.68 -5.54 -2.22
N SER A 38 -33.46 -6.61 -2.97
CA SER A 38 -32.54 -7.67 -2.52
C SER A 38 -31.13 -7.10 -2.27
N PRO A 39 -30.29 -7.74 -1.45
CA PRO A 39 -28.92 -7.25 -1.21
C PRO A 39 -28.11 -7.08 -2.49
N GLN A 40 -28.24 -8.02 -3.44
CA GLN A 40 -27.55 -7.93 -4.73
C GLN A 40 -28.07 -6.73 -5.55
N ALA A 41 -29.38 -6.56 -5.67
CA ALA A 41 -29.97 -5.43 -6.42
C ALA A 41 -29.60 -4.08 -5.78
N ALA A 42 -29.50 -4.00 -4.45
CA ALA A 42 -29.05 -2.80 -3.75
C ALA A 42 -27.56 -2.51 -4.00
N TYR A 43 -26.72 -3.56 -4.06
CA TYR A 43 -25.32 -3.45 -4.44
C TYR A 43 -25.16 -2.93 -5.88
N ASP A 44 -25.87 -3.54 -6.83
CA ASP A 44 -25.82 -3.15 -8.26
C ASP A 44 -26.29 -1.71 -8.43
N GLN A 45 -27.35 -1.31 -7.73
CA GLN A 45 -27.83 0.08 -7.74
C GLN A 45 -26.78 1.06 -7.19
N ALA A 46 -26.09 0.71 -6.10
CA ALA A 46 -25.05 1.56 -5.51
C ALA A 46 -23.83 1.68 -6.43
N MET A 47 -23.44 0.60 -7.11
CA MET A 47 -22.29 0.57 -8.04
C MET A 47 -22.54 1.27 -9.37
N HIS A 48 -23.80 1.37 -9.81
CA HIS A 48 -24.16 1.88 -11.13
C HIS A 48 -23.52 3.24 -11.51
N PRO A 49 -23.51 4.29 -10.65
CA PRO A 49 -22.85 5.55 -10.98
C PRO A 49 -21.33 5.40 -11.22
N LEU A 50 -20.68 4.52 -10.45
CA LEU A 50 -19.25 4.26 -10.58
C LEU A 50 -18.94 3.50 -11.88
N GLU A 51 -19.75 2.50 -12.24
CA GLU A 51 -19.57 1.73 -13.47
C GLU A 51 -19.76 2.61 -14.72
N ILE A 52 -20.77 3.50 -14.73
CA ILE A 52 -20.95 4.47 -15.81
C ILE A 52 -19.70 5.37 -15.93
N THR A 53 -19.19 5.87 -14.82
CA THR A 53 -18.02 6.75 -14.82
C THR A 53 -16.78 6.02 -15.35
N ARG A 54 -16.54 4.79 -14.91
CA ARG A 54 -15.42 3.95 -15.39
C ARG A 54 -15.51 3.58 -16.86
N SER A 55 -16.71 3.39 -17.39
CA SER A 55 -16.90 3.12 -18.81
C SER A 55 -16.68 4.35 -19.70
N ALA A 56 -16.89 5.56 -19.18
CA ALA A 56 -16.79 6.80 -19.91
C ALA A 56 -15.41 7.48 -19.84
N ILE A 57 -14.67 7.26 -18.76
CA ILE A 57 -13.40 7.98 -18.47
C ILE A 57 -12.35 6.96 -18.04
N SER A 58 -11.24 6.87 -18.78
CA SER A 58 -10.10 6.06 -18.35
C SER A 58 -9.39 6.72 -17.15
N ASN A 59 -9.27 5.96 -16.05
CA ASN A 59 -8.40 6.15 -14.87
C ASN A 59 -8.68 7.32 -13.93
N TRP A 60 -8.99 6.98 -12.66
CA TRP A 60 -8.83 7.74 -11.41
C TRP A 60 -8.99 9.27 -11.54
N SER A 61 -10.09 9.70 -12.19
CA SER A 61 -10.44 11.11 -12.29
C SER A 61 -11.18 11.56 -11.02
N ASP A 62 -11.23 12.88 -10.77
CA ASP A 62 -12.08 13.45 -9.72
C ASP A 62 -13.54 13.01 -9.85
N ALA A 63 -14.00 12.70 -11.08
CA ALA A 63 -15.33 12.19 -11.34
C ALA A 63 -15.50 10.76 -10.77
N GLU A 64 -14.51 9.90 -10.93
CA GLU A 64 -14.53 8.54 -10.38
C GLU A 64 -14.52 8.56 -8.85
N LEU A 65 -13.71 9.40 -8.23
CA LEU A 65 -13.68 9.56 -6.77
C LEU A 65 -15.03 10.04 -6.22
N LYS A 66 -15.69 10.97 -6.92
CA LYS A 66 -17.05 11.43 -6.55
C LYS A 66 -18.08 10.32 -6.72
N ALA A 67 -18.02 9.56 -7.83
CA ALA A 67 -18.91 8.44 -8.07
C ALA A 67 -18.71 7.32 -7.03
N LEU A 68 -17.47 7.03 -6.66
CA LEU A 68 -17.15 6.10 -5.58
C LEU A 68 -17.73 6.56 -4.24
N ALA A 69 -17.58 7.83 -3.88
CA ALA A 69 -18.16 8.38 -2.64
C ALA A 69 -19.69 8.24 -2.61
N ILE A 70 -20.37 8.43 -3.76
CA ILE A 70 -21.82 8.21 -3.88
C ILE A 70 -22.16 6.73 -3.69
N ALA A 71 -21.40 5.82 -4.33
CA ALA A 71 -21.60 4.38 -4.20
C ALA A 71 -21.45 3.91 -2.75
N VAL A 72 -20.38 4.35 -2.07
CA VAL A 72 -20.13 4.04 -0.64
C VAL A 72 -21.29 4.53 0.24
N LYS A 73 -21.75 5.76 0.04
CA LYS A 73 -22.87 6.32 0.82
C LYS A 73 -24.15 5.51 0.61
N GLN A 74 -24.54 5.23 -0.63
CA GLN A 74 -25.74 4.46 -0.95
C GLN A 74 -25.68 3.04 -0.40
N ALA A 75 -24.53 2.39 -0.53
CA ALA A 75 -24.31 1.05 0.02
C ALA A 75 -24.38 1.04 1.56
N SER A 76 -23.82 2.04 2.22
CA SER A 76 -23.87 2.20 3.68
C SER A 76 -25.32 2.33 4.18
N GLU A 77 -26.11 3.20 3.56
CA GLU A 77 -27.53 3.39 3.88
C GLU A 77 -28.33 2.08 3.64
N ALA A 78 -28.10 1.43 2.52
CA ALA A 78 -28.78 0.18 2.18
C ALA A 78 -28.36 -0.99 3.08
N CYS A 79 -27.11 -1.07 3.52
CA CYS A 79 -26.62 -2.03 4.51
C CYS A 79 -27.28 -1.80 5.86
N GLY A 80 -27.27 -0.54 6.37
CA GLY A 80 -27.85 -0.19 7.68
C GLY A 80 -29.36 -0.35 7.78
N ALA A 81 -30.08 -0.41 6.65
CA ALA A 81 -31.52 -0.68 6.62
C ALA A 81 -31.88 -2.17 6.79
N ARG A 82 -30.90 -3.05 6.95
CA ARG A 82 -31.02 -4.51 7.00
C ARG A 82 -30.18 -5.09 8.13
N THR A 83 -30.43 -6.36 8.47
CA THR A 83 -29.60 -7.09 9.44
C THR A 83 -29.15 -8.44 8.86
N PRO A 84 -27.99 -8.99 9.29
CA PRO A 84 -27.44 -10.24 8.77
C PRO A 84 -28.38 -11.46 8.96
N GLU A 85 -29.25 -11.41 10.00
CA GLU A 85 -30.17 -12.47 10.36
C GLU A 85 -31.26 -12.72 9.31
N GLN A 86 -31.54 -11.70 8.48
CA GLN A 86 -32.55 -11.74 7.43
C GLN A 86 -32.12 -12.62 6.23
N PHE A 87 -30.81 -12.96 6.15
CA PHE A 87 -30.25 -13.59 4.96
C PHE A 87 -29.53 -14.90 5.28
N THR A 88 -29.47 -15.81 4.29
CA THR A 88 -28.72 -17.07 4.32
C THR A 88 -28.11 -17.33 2.94
N GLY A 89 -27.15 -18.24 2.85
CA GLY A 89 -26.55 -18.66 1.58
C GLY A 89 -26.01 -17.49 0.75
N ASP A 90 -26.32 -17.48 -0.53
CA ASP A 90 -25.83 -16.46 -1.49
C ASP A 90 -26.32 -15.04 -1.16
N ASP A 91 -27.53 -14.90 -0.63
CA ASP A 91 -28.07 -13.60 -0.21
C ASP A 91 -27.29 -13.01 0.98
N LEU A 92 -26.78 -13.86 1.88
CA LEU A 92 -25.92 -13.39 2.98
C LEU A 92 -24.57 -12.90 2.47
N ILE A 93 -23.99 -13.55 1.45
CA ILE A 93 -22.76 -13.08 0.82
C ILE A 93 -23.02 -11.78 0.03
N ALA A 94 -24.14 -11.67 -0.69
CA ALA A 94 -24.52 -10.44 -1.37
C ALA A 94 -24.71 -9.27 -0.38
N TYR A 95 -25.31 -9.54 0.78
CA TYR A 95 -25.43 -8.57 1.86
C TYR A 95 -24.06 -8.18 2.44
N THR A 96 -23.17 -9.14 2.66
CA THR A 96 -21.80 -8.89 3.12
C THR A 96 -21.05 -7.99 2.14
N ARG A 97 -21.18 -8.25 0.83
CA ARG A 97 -20.59 -7.42 -0.24
C ARG A 97 -21.15 -5.99 -0.24
N LEU A 98 -22.45 -5.84 -0.09
CA LEU A 98 -23.11 -4.54 0.02
C LEU A 98 -22.57 -3.75 1.22
N CYS A 99 -22.46 -4.39 2.39
CA CYS A 99 -21.93 -3.78 3.60
C CYS A 99 -20.44 -3.44 3.49
N ALA A 100 -19.65 -4.26 2.79
CA ALA A 100 -18.24 -4.00 2.53
C ALA A 100 -18.06 -2.76 1.63
N LEU A 101 -18.85 -2.62 0.56
CA LEU A 101 -18.89 -1.42 -0.27
C LEU A 101 -19.26 -0.19 0.58
N GLY A 102 -20.22 -0.33 1.48
CA GLY A 102 -20.64 0.73 2.42
C GLY A 102 -19.68 0.96 3.60
N GLN A 103 -18.53 0.26 3.65
CA GLN A 103 -17.51 0.35 4.72
C GLN A 103 -18.08 0.07 6.13
N GLN A 104 -19.11 -0.76 6.23
CA GLN A 104 -19.73 -1.15 7.49
C GLN A 104 -19.01 -2.38 8.10
N TRP A 105 -17.71 -2.22 8.39
CA TRP A 105 -16.80 -3.31 8.76
C TRP A 105 -17.29 -4.22 9.89
N PRO A 106 -17.87 -3.72 10.99
CA PRO A 106 -18.40 -4.59 12.03
C PRO A 106 -19.54 -5.50 11.52
N ILE A 107 -20.40 -4.99 10.65
CA ILE A 107 -21.49 -5.79 10.05
C ILE A 107 -20.94 -6.82 9.08
N VAL A 108 -19.92 -6.45 8.30
CA VAL A 108 -19.22 -7.37 7.38
C VAL A 108 -18.66 -8.57 8.15
N ILE A 109 -17.96 -8.33 9.28
CA ILE A 109 -17.40 -9.40 10.12
C ILE A 109 -18.50 -10.31 10.63
N ILE A 110 -19.61 -9.77 11.14
CA ILE A 110 -20.74 -10.57 11.65
C ILE A 110 -21.36 -11.42 10.55
N ALA A 111 -21.64 -10.82 9.38
CA ALA A 111 -22.28 -11.51 8.26
C ALA A 111 -21.37 -12.61 7.68
N ALA A 112 -20.08 -12.32 7.47
CA ALA A 112 -19.10 -13.28 6.99
C ALA A 112 -18.93 -14.45 7.97
N ASN A 113 -18.79 -14.18 9.27
CA ASN A 113 -18.71 -15.22 10.30
C ASN A 113 -19.95 -16.10 10.35
N ARG A 114 -21.14 -15.51 10.16
CA ARG A 114 -22.39 -16.26 10.10
C ARG A 114 -22.40 -17.24 8.90
N TYR A 115 -21.89 -16.82 7.73
CA TYR A 115 -21.76 -17.71 6.58
C TYR A 115 -20.72 -18.82 6.83
N ILE A 116 -19.54 -18.48 7.33
CA ILE A 116 -18.45 -19.41 7.64
C ILE A 116 -18.93 -20.49 8.62
N ASN A 117 -19.67 -20.10 9.66
CA ASN A 117 -20.15 -21.00 10.72
C ASN A 117 -21.53 -21.63 10.42
N SER A 118 -22.12 -21.39 9.25
CA SER A 118 -23.39 -22.00 8.88
C SER A 118 -23.29 -23.53 8.86
N THR A 119 -24.39 -24.21 9.10
CA THR A 119 -24.47 -25.72 9.07
C THR A 119 -24.62 -26.26 7.66
N ASP A 120 -24.75 -25.40 6.65
CA ASP A 120 -24.85 -25.79 5.25
C ASP A 120 -23.54 -26.49 4.81
N PRO A 121 -23.60 -27.76 4.38
CA PRO A 121 -22.43 -28.49 3.90
C PRO A 121 -21.91 -27.93 2.57
N ALA A 122 -22.77 -27.30 1.75
CA ALA A 122 -22.43 -26.71 0.47
C ALA A 122 -22.20 -25.22 0.66
N LYS A 123 -20.97 -24.81 0.92
CA LYS A 123 -20.55 -23.40 1.04
C LYS A 123 -19.75 -22.95 -0.20
N PRO A 124 -20.41 -22.74 -1.35
CA PRO A 124 -19.71 -22.47 -2.60
C PRO A 124 -18.91 -21.15 -2.58
N GLN A 125 -19.23 -20.24 -1.65
CA GLN A 125 -18.57 -18.93 -1.53
C GLN A 125 -17.75 -18.83 -0.22
N LEU A 126 -17.27 -19.96 0.33
CA LEU A 126 -16.53 -19.98 1.59
C LEU A 126 -15.23 -19.14 1.52
N ALA A 127 -14.49 -19.23 0.42
CA ALA A 127 -13.29 -18.44 0.21
C ALA A 127 -13.61 -16.93 0.22
N GLN A 128 -14.70 -16.52 -0.42
CA GLN A 128 -15.14 -15.12 -0.44
C GLN A 128 -15.59 -14.64 0.95
N ALA A 129 -16.25 -15.50 1.72
CA ALA A 129 -16.63 -15.16 3.10
C ALA A 129 -15.41 -14.90 3.98
N TYR A 130 -14.37 -15.74 3.88
CA TYR A 130 -13.10 -15.50 4.55
C TYR A 130 -12.42 -14.21 4.07
N ALA A 131 -12.43 -13.95 2.76
CA ALA A 131 -11.87 -12.72 2.21
C ALA A 131 -12.55 -11.48 2.80
N PHE A 132 -13.88 -11.45 2.88
CA PHE A 132 -14.61 -10.37 3.53
C PHE A 132 -14.29 -10.23 5.01
N GLN A 133 -14.22 -11.36 5.73
CA GLN A 133 -13.88 -11.35 7.15
C GLN A 133 -12.49 -10.77 7.39
N ILE A 134 -11.47 -11.26 6.67
CA ILE A 134 -10.08 -10.84 6.83
C ILE A 134 -9.94 -9.35 6.49
N ASN A 135 -10.41 -8.92 5.31
CA ASN A 135 -10.33 -7.53 4.88
C ASN A 135 -11.06 -6.57 5.84
N ALA A 136 -12.23 -6.97 6.36
CA ALA A 136 -12.94 -6.16 7.33
C ALA A 136 -12.20 -6.09 8.69
N THR A 137 -11.50 -7.16 9.06
CA THR A 137 -10.73 -7.21 10.31
C THR A 137 -9.49 -6.30 10.26
N GLU A 138 -8.89 -6.09 9.07
CA GLU A 138 -7.80 -5.12 8.88
C GLU A 138 -8.20 -3.71 9.34
N HIS A 139 -9.47 -3.33 9.14
CA HIS A 139 -10.00 -2.04 9.60
C HIS A 139 -10.29 -1.97 11.11
N THR A 140 -10.19 -3.07 11.84
CA THR A 140 -10.35 -3.10 13.30
C THR A 140 -9.03 -3.00 14.06
N ASN A 141 -7.90 -3.02 13.34
CA ASN A 141 -6.55 -2.99 13.89
C ASN A 141 -6.28 -4.13 14.90
N ASP A 142 -6.78 -5.34 14.60
CA ASP A 142 -6.56 -6.56 15.38
C ASP A 142 -5.71 -7.58 14.60
N PRO A 143 -4.38 -7.55 14.73
CA PRO A 143 -3.46 -8.43 14.00
C PRO A 143 -3.65 -9.91 14.35
N LYS A 144 -4.08 -10.22 15.57
CA LYS A 144 -4.33 -11.62 15.99
C LYS A 144 -5.57 -12.17 15.32
N ALA A 145 -6.62 -11.37 15.18
CA ALA A 145 -7.83 -11.78 14.46
C ALA A 145 -7.55 -11.94 12.96
N ILE A 146 -6.75 -11.06 12.35
CA ILE A 146 -6.30 -11.18 10.95
C ILE A 146 -5.52 -12.50 10.76
N LEU A 147 -4.54 -12.76 11.61
CA LEU A 147 -3.77 -14.01 11.57
C LEU A 147 -4.68 -15.24 11.73
N ALA A 148 -5.58 -15.24 12.72
CA ALA A 148 -6.48 -16.34 12.98
C ALA A 148 -7.41 -16.63 11.80
N GLY A 149 -8.01 -15.59 11.21
CA GLY A 149 -8.86 -15.69 10.02
C GLY A 149 -8.09 -16.23 8.80
N SER A 150 -6.88 -15.72 8.57
CA SER A 150 -6.01 -16.17 7.48
C SER A 150 -5.58 -17.63 7.61
N LEU A 151 -5.19 -18.06 8.82
CA LEU A 151 -4.86 -19.47 9.09
C LEU A 151 -6.09 -20.39 8.96
N ALA A 152 -7.27 -19.92 9.34
CA ALA A 152 -8.52 -20.66 9.15
C ALA A 152 -8.86 -20.81 7.65
N MET A 153 -8.68 -19.73 6.86
CA MET A 153 -8.85 -19.75 5.41
C MET A 153 -7.94 -20.77 4.75
N LEU A 154 -6.62 -20.76 5.07
CA LEU A 154 -5.64 -21.72 4.53
C LEU A 154 -6.01 -23.19 4.78
N LYS A 155 -6.72 -23.49 5.87
CA LYS A 155 -7.16 -24.85 6.23
C LYS A 155 -8.47 -25.24 5.59
N ALA A 156 -9.35 -24.26 5.33
CA ALA A 156 -10.75 -24.52 4.97
C ALA A 156 -11.02 -24.50 3.47
N VAL A 157 -10.18 -23.81 2.67
CA VAL A 157 -10.44 -23.61 1.24
C VAL A 157 -9.24 -24.00 0.38
N THR A 158 -9.52 -24.31 -0.89
CA THR A 158 -8.48 -24.54 -1.89
C THR A 158 -7.71 -23.27 -2.16
N TYR A 159 -6.41 -23.38 -2.34
CA TYR A 159 -5.54 -22.24 -2.65
C TYR A 159 -5.72 -21.83 -4.12
N THR A 160 -6.31 -20.66 -4.34
CA THR A 160 -6.64 -20.08 -5.64
C THR A 160 -6.18 -18.62 -5.68
N SER A 161 -6.36 -17.93 -6.81
CA SER A 161 -6.05 -16.52 -6.93
C SER A 161 -6.77 -15.64 -5.90
N LEU A 162 -8.04 -15.93 -5.57
CA LEU A 162 -8.76 -15.21 -4.50
C LEU A 162 -8.12 -15.42 -3.12
N THR A 163 -7.72 -16.66 -2.82
CA THR A 163 -7.04 -16.98 -1.55
C THR A 163 -5.70 -16.26 -1.49
N ASP A 164 -4.94 -16.30 -2.59
CA ASP A 164 -3.64 -15.65 -2.73
C ASP A 164 -3.72 -14.15 -2.52
N GLU A 165 -4.63 -13.47 -3.22
CA GLU A 165 -4.86 -12.04 -3.12
C GLU A 165 -5.29 -11.61 -1.70
N THR A 166 -6.20 -12.38 -1.08
CA THR A 166 -6.64 -12.10 0.30
C THR A 166 -5.48 -12.22 1.28
N LEU A 167 -4.67 -13.28 1.17
CA LEU A 167 -3.53 -13.48 2.05
C LEU A 167 -2.40 -12.47 1.78
N TYR A 168 -2.25 -12.04 0.53
CA TYR A 168 -1.32 -10.95 0.19
C TYR A 168 -1.70 -9.65 0.92
N GLY A 169 -2.99 -9.26 0.90
CA GLY A 169 -3.48 -8.10 1.66
C GLY A 169 -3.19 -8.22 3.15
N ALA A 170 -3.58 -9.36 3.76
CA ALA A 170 -3.33 -9.63 5.18
C ALA A 170 -1.84 -9.58 5.55
N LEU A 171 -0.98 -10.21 4.73
CA LEU A 171 0.47 -10.19 4.94
C LEU A 171 1.05 -8.80 4.79
N HIS A 172 0.58 -8.04 3.82
CA HIS A 172 1.01 -6.65 3.62
C HIS A 172 0.67 -5.78 4.84
N TYR A 173 -0.51 -5.97 5.43
CA TYR A 173 -0.90 -5.31 6.68
C TYR A 173 -0.01 -5.73 7.86
N LEU A 174 0.25 -7.04 8.00
CA LEU A 174 0.95 -7.59 9.16
C LEU A 174 2.47 -7.39 9.13
N GLN A 175 3.08 -7.36 7.93
CA GLN A 175 4.54 -7.55 7.79
C GLN A 175 5.38 -6.48 8.49
N LEU A 176 4.91 -5.25 8.59
CA LEU A 176 5.69 -4.15 9.13
C LEU A 176 5.37 -3.87 10.60
N ALA A 177 4.09 -3.65 10.92
CA ALA A 177 3.68 -3.35 12.28
C ALA A 177 3.71 -4.58 13.20
N PHE A 178 3.46 -5.77 12.63
CA PHE A 178 3.20 -7.01 13.35
C PHE A 178 4.05 -8.17 12.78
N THR A 179 5.34 -7.97 12.65
CA THR A 179 6.28 -8.93 12.05
C THR A 179 6.15 -10.38 12.53
N PRO A 180 5.95 -10.69 13.84
CA PRO A 180 5.78 -12.06 14.30
C PRO A 180 4.55 -12.75 13.72
N GLU A 181 3.43 -12.04 13.62
CA GLU A 181 2.19 -12.54 13.02
C GLU A 181 2.37 -12.77 11.52
N ALA A 182 3.03 -11.85 10.83
CA ALA A 182 3.35 -12.00 9.41
C ALA A 182 4.26 -13.21 9.16
N LEU A 183 5.34 -13.37 9.91
CA LEU A 183 6.24 -14.53 9.81
C LEU A 183 5.49 -15.85 10.06
N THR A 184 4.56 -15.87 11.02
CA THR A 184 3.72 -17.04 11.30
C THR A 184 2.81 -17.39 10.11
N LEU A 185 2.18 -16.38 9.49
CA LEU A 185 1.31 -16.57 8.35
C LEU A 185 2.09 -17.02 7.11
N TYR A 186 3.24 -16.40 6.84
CA TYR A 186 4.14 -16.83 5.75
C TYR A 186 4.61 -18.28 5.94
N ALA A 187 5.02 -18.65 7.14
CA ALA A 187 5.47 -20.01 7.44
C ALA A 187 4.34 -21.05 7.22
N ALA A 188 3.10 -20.71 7.56
CA ALA A 188 1.93 -21.56 7.32
C ALA A 188 1.59 -21.69 5.82
N ARG A 189 1.79 -20.62 5.05
CA ARG A 189 1.52 -20.56 3.61
C ARG A 189 2.61 -21.26 2.78
N GLN A 190 3.87 -21.21 3.20
CA GLN A 190 5.04 -21.68 2.45
C GLN A 190 4.91 -23.13 1.90
N PRO A 191 4.50 -24.14 2.70
CA PRO A 191 4.37 -25.51 2.18
C PRO A 191 3.32 -25.63 1.08
N ILE A 192 2.27 -24.79 1.11
CA ILE A 192 1.22 -24.75 0.09
C ILE A 192 1.79 -24.17 -1.22
N LEU A 193 2.55 -23.08 -1.13
CA LEU A 193 3.23 -22.48 -2.28
C LEU A 193 4.21 -23.45 -2.92
N LEU A 194 5.04 -24.12 -2.13
CA LEU A 194 6.00 -25.10 -2.62
C LEU A 194 5.31 -26.29 -3.29
N ALA A 195 4.19 -26.75 -2.77
CA ALA A 195 3.39 -27.81 -3.39
C ALA A 195 2.79 -27.34 -4.72
N ALA A 196 2.26 -26.13 -4.77
CA ALA A 196 1.69 -25.54 -5.98
C ALA A 196 2.74 -25.33 -7.08
N LEU A 197 3.96 -24.86 -6.74
CA LEU A 197 5.07 -24.69 -7.66
C LEU A 197 5.51 -26.02 -8.32
N ARG A 198 5.46 -27.13 -7.57
CA ARG A 198 5.82 -28.47 -8.10
C ARG A 198 4.74 -29.07 -8.99
N THR A 199 3.53 -28.56 -8.91
CA THR A 199 2.40 -29.12 -9.67
C THR A 199 2.30 -28.38 -10.99
N THR A 200 2.59 -29.04 -12.11
CA THR A 200 2.32 -28.51 -13.44
C THR A 200 0.79 -28.40 -13.58
N GLN A 201 0.27 -27.21 -13.42
CA GLN A 201 -1.18 -27.01 -13.50
C GLN A 201 -1.59 -26.95 -14.98
N PRO A 202 -2.50 -27.84 -15.43
CA PRO A 202 -3.10 -27.66 -16.74
C PRO A 202 -3.91 -26.36 -16.77
N PRO A 203 -4.03 -25.69 -17.94
CA PRO A 203 -4.87 -24.51 -18.04
C PRO A 203 -6.28 -24.85 -17.57
N SER A 204 -6.73 -24.17 -16.52
CA SER A 204 -8.07 -24.39 -15.97
C SER A 204 -9.12 -23.88 -16.96
N PRO A 205 -10.23 -24.60 -17.16
CA PRO A 205 -11.36 -24.05 -17.88
C PRO A 205 -11.82 -22.73 -17.19
N PRO A 206 -12.43 -21.80 -17.94
CA PRO A 206 -12.90 -20.56 -17.36
C PRO A 206 -13.88 -20.85 -16.23
N GLY A 207 -13.40 -20.70 -15.00
CA GLY A 207 -14.15 -20.80 -13.77
C GLY A 207 -14.75 -19.47 -13.33
N ARG A 208 -15.32 -19.43 -12.14
CA ARG A 208 -15.73 -18.17 -11.50
C ARG A 208 -14.49 -17.29 -11.29
N ALA A 209 -14.69 -15.98 -11.33
CA ALA A 209 -13.61 -15.03 -11.00
C ALA A 209 -13.03 -15.38 -9.60
N GLY A 210 -11.70 -15.50 -9.51
CA GLY A 210 -11.00 -15.86 -8.28
C GLY A 210 -10.82 -17.37 -8.03
N GLU A 211 -11.36 -18.26 -8.85
CA GLU A 211 -11.15 -19.72 -8.77
C GLU A 211 -9.98 -20.21 -9.64
N SER A 212 -9.36 -19.31 -10.40
CA SER A 212 -8.21 -19.64 -11.24
C SER A 212 -6.99 -20.01 -10.38
N PRO A 213 -6.13 -20.92 -10.88
CA PRO A 213 -4.86 -21.19 -10.22
C PRO A 213 -3.96 -19.96 -10.20
N VAL A 214 -3.11 -19.89 -9.16
CA VAL A 214 -2.14 -18.79 -9.05
C VAL A 214 -1.00 -19.02 -10.04
N PRO A 215 -0.59 -18.03 -10.83
CA PRO A 215 0.54 -18.13 -11.75
C PRO A 215 1.85 -18.51 -11.04
N ILE A 216 2.74 -19.27 -11.71
CA ILE A 216 4.02 -19.73 -11.13
C ILE A 216 4.88 -18.56 -10.67
N HIS A 217 5.01 -17.52 -11.49
CA HIS A 217 5.77 -16.31 -11.13
C HIS A 217 5.22 -15.63 -9.87
N THR A 218 3.89 -15.58 -9.68
CA THR A 218 3.25 -15.01 -8.49
C THR A 218 3.54 -15.87 -7.25
N LEU A 219 3.43 -17.20 -7.36
CA LEU A 219 3.78 -18.12 -6.27
C LEU A 219 5.23 -17.95 -5.84
N TYR A 220 6.14 -17.84 -6.82
CA TYR A 220 7.56 -17.63 -6.57
C TYR A 220 7.83 -16.28 -5.89
N ALA A 221 7.24 -15.19 -6.39
CA ALA A 221 7.38 -13.86 -5.82
C ALA A 221 6.88 -13.81 -4.36
N ASN A 222 5.74 -14.45 -4.08
CA ASN A 222 5.19 -14.56 -2.73
C ASN A 222 6.12 -15.34 -1.77
N GLY A 223 6.78 -16.38 -2.27
CA GLY A 223 7.78 -17.12 -1.49
C GLY A 223 9.03 -16.29 -1.23
N LEU A 224 9.51 -15.52 -2.21
CA LEU A 224 10.64 -14.59 -2.01
C LEU A 224 10.30 -13.45 -1.06
N ALA A 225 9.04 -12.99 -1.03
CA ALA A 225 8.59 -11.99 -0.04
C ALA A 225 8.74 -12.52 1.40
N PHE A 226 8.51 -13.83 1.63
CA PHE A 226 8.80 -14.45 2.92
C PHE A 226 10.31 -14.41 3.26
N ALA A 227 11.17 -14.79 2.33
CA ALA A 227 12.62 -14.71 2.53
C ALA A 227 13.07 -13.27 2.78
N ALA A 228 12.51 -12.28 2.06
CA ALA A 228 12.79 -10.87 2.29
C ALA A 228 12.40 -10.41 3.71
N LEU A 229 11.22 -10.84 4.21
CA LEU A 229 10.80 -10.54 5.57
C LEU A 229 11.69 -11.20 6.63
N GLN A 230 12.13 -12.45 6.40
CA GLN A 230 13.08 -13.12 7.29
C GLN A 230 14.40 -12.35 7.36
N GLN A 231 14.92 -11.92 6.21
CA GLN A 231 16.14 -11.10 6.15
C GLN A 231 15.95 -9.74 6.84
N PHE A 232 14.82 -9.08 6.61
CA PHE A 232 14.44 -7.82 7.26
C PHE A 232 14.29 -7.98 8.78
N SER A 233 13.85 -9.14 9.24
CA SER A 233 13.74 -9.48 10.66
C SER A 233 15.07 -9.91 11.30
N GLY A 234 16.18 -9.93 10.53
CA GLY A 234 17.51 -10.27 11.04
C GLY A 234 17.85 -11.76 11.02
N ASP A 235 17.11 -12.59 10.27
CA ASP A 235 17.40 -14.02 10.10
C ASP A 235 17.76 -14.36 8.62
N PRO A 236 18.97 -13.99 8.17
CA PRO A 236 19.43 -14.28 6.83
C PRO A 236 19.63 -15.79 6.55
N ALA A 237 19.82 -16.60 7.60
CA ALA A 237 19.98 -18.04 7.45
C ALA A 237 18.64 -18.70 7.08
N ALA A 238 17.54 -18.33 7.75
CA ALA A 238 16.20 -18.76 7.39
C ALA A 238 15.82 -18.26 5.97
N ALA A 239 16.17 -17.03 5.63
CA ALA A 239 15.93 -16.47 4.29
C ALA A 239 16.63 -17.29 3.21
N ALA A 240 17.91 -17.61 3.38
CA ALA A 240 18.68 -18.43 2.43
C ALA A 240 18.07 -19.83 2.26
N LYS A 241 17.59 -20.44 3.35
CA LYS A 241 16.89 -21.74 3.29
C LYS A 241 15.60 -21.63 2.49
N THR A 242 14.79 -20.62 2.74
CA THR A 242 13.53 -20.37 2.02
C THR A 242 13.77 -20.20 0.52
N VAL A 243 14.81 -19.44 0.12
CA VAL A 243 15.19 -19.28 -1.29
C VAL A 243 15.58 -20.62 -1.91
N ALA A 244 16.43 -21.40 -1.23
CA ALA A 244 16.85 -22.72 -1.74
C ALA A 244 15.67 -23.70 -1.94
N GLU A 245 14.69 -23.67 -1.05
CA GLU A 245 13.45 -24.46 -1.16
C GLU A 245 12.61 -24.03 -2.38
N LEU A 246 12.50 -22.70 -2.62
CA LEU A 246 11.78 -22.16 -3.78
C LEU A 246 12.46 -22.54 -5.10
N GLU A 247 13.78 -22.37 -5.21
CA GLU A 247 14.54 -22.75 -6.39
C GLU A 247 14.43 -24.24 -6.72
N THR A 248 14.42 -25.08 -5.68
CA THR A 248 14.23 -26.53 -5.85
C THR A 248 12.80 -26.90 -6.26
N ALA A 249 11.82 -26.06 -5.93
CA ALA A 249 10.41 -26.32 -6.22
C ALA A 249 9.99 -25.86 -7.63
N LEU A 250 10.79 -25.00 -8.27
CA LEU A 250 10.48 -24.51 -9.61
C LEU A 250 10.50 -25.64 -10.64
N PRO A 251 9.59 -25.61 -11.63
CA PRO A 251 9.61 -26.52 -12.77
C PRO A 251 10.93 -26.37 -13.55
N ALA A 252 11.44 -27.48 -14.06
CA ALA A 252 12.67 -27.48 -14.89
C ALA A 252 12.54 -26.65 -16.17
N THR A 253 11.32 -26.46 -16.66
CA THR A 253 11.02 -25.66 -17.85
C THR A 253 9.91 -24.67 -17.48
N LEU A 254 10.22 -23.39 -17.62
CA LEU A 254 9.27 -22.29 -17.39
C LEU A 254 8.83 -21.71 -18.74
N SER A 255 7.59 -21.22 -18.79
CA SER A 255 7.12 -20.39 -19.92
C SER A 255 7.87 -19.04 -19.93
N PRO A 256 7.96 -18.34 -21.08
CA PRO A 256 8.48 -16.96 -21.08
C PRO A 256 7.68 -16.02 -20.17
N ASP A 257 6.38 -16.22 -20.06
CA ASP A 257 5.47 -15.41 -19.22
C ASP A 257 5.77 -15.59 -17.72
N ASP A 258 6.37 -16.72 -17.32
CA ASP A 258 6.79 -16.97 -15.94
C ASP A 258 8.28 -16.68 -15.74
N SER A 259 9.15 -17.04 -16.68
CA SER A 259 10.62 -16.93 -16.51
C SER A 259 11.08 -15.48 -16.38
N ILE A 260 10.52 -14.55 -17.18
CA ILE A 260 10.89 -13.14 -17.15
C ILE A 260 10.56 -12.50 -15.79
N PRO A 261 9.31 -12.58 -15.27
CA PRO A 261 8.99 -12.02 -13.95
C PRO A 261 9.76 -12.69 -12.80
N ILE A 262 10.04 -14.00 -12.90
CA ILE A 262 10.84 -14.71 -11.89
C ILE A 262 12.26 -14.17 -11.86
N ASP A 263 12.89 -13.97 -13.02
CA ASP A 263 14.26 -13.44 -13.09
C ASP A 263 14.35 -11.97 -12.62
N GLU A 264 13.30 -11.18 -12.86
CA GLU A 264 13.18 -9.82 -12.33
C GLU A 264 13.07 -9.83 -10.80
N THR A 265 12.21 -10.68 -10.25
CA THR A 265 12.05 -10.82 -8.80
C THR A 265 13.33 -11.33 -8.13
N ARG A 266 14.05 -12.28 -8.75
CA ARG A 266 15.37 -12.73 -8.28
C ARG A 266 16.39 -11.60 -8.24
N ARG A 267 16.48 -10.81 -9.31
CA ARG A 267 17.40 -9.66 -9.37
C ARG A 267 17.07 -8.64 -8.30
N GLN A 268 15.80 -8.35 -8.08
CA GLN A 268 15.35 -7.42 -7.03
C GLN A 268 15.71 -7.96 -5.64
N TYR A 269 15.41 -9.23 -5.35
CA TYR A 269 15.75 -9.87 -4.08
C TYR A 269 17.27 -9.90 -3.83
N ALA A 270 18.09 -10.12 -4.88
CA ALA A 270 19.54 -10.15 -4.77
C ALA A 270 20.15 -8.80 -4.36
N LEU A 271 19.43 -7.70 -4.45
CA LEU A 271 19.86 -6.40 -3.95
C LEU A 271 19.76 -6.29 -2.41
N LEU A 272 18.89 -7.08 -1.76
CA LEU A 272 18.76 -7.06 -0.31
C LEU A 272 20.06 -7.51 0.37
N GLY A 273 20.49 -6.77 1.37
CA GLY A 273 21.74 -7.02 2.08
C GLY A 273 23.00 -6.54 1.35
N THR A 274 22.89 -5.96 0.16
CA THR A 274 24.00 -5.37 -0.58
C THR A 274 24.08 -3.86 -0.37
N HIS A 275 25.24 -3.27 -0.66
CA HIS A 275 25.36 -1.81 -0.71
C HIS A 275 24.51 -1.22 -1.84
N LEU A 276 23.91 -0.04 -1.57
CA LEU A 276 23.21 0.73 -2.59
C LEU A 276 24.13 0.92 -3.81
N PRO A 277 23.72 0.47 -5.01
CA PRO A 277 24.50 0.70 -6.22
C PRO A 277 24.61 2.19 -6.53
N VAL A 278 25.67 2.59 -7.22
CA VAL A 278 25.84 3.99 -7.65
C VAL A 278 24.69 4.37 -8.57
N ILE A 279 23.96 5.42 -8.17
CA ILE A 279 22.85 5.98 -8.93
C ILE A 279 23.35 7.23 -9.64
N PRO A 280 23.37 7.27 -10.98
CA PRO A 280 23.75 8.47 -11.71
C PRO A 280 22.65 9.52 -11.59
N LEU A 281 22.95 10.60 -10.88
CA LEU A 281 22.03 11.70 -10.66
C LEU A 281 22.28 12.79 -11.72
N THR A 282 21.22 13.31 -12.34
CA THR A 282 21.33 14.33 -13.38
C THR A 282 20.94 15.73 -12.89
N VAL A 283 19.82 15.83 -12.16
CA VAL A 283 19.27 17.11 -11.69
C VAL A 283 18.63 16.93 -10.31
N SER A 284 18.75 17.93 -9.44
CA SER A 284 17.93 18.08 -8.23
C SER A 284 16.77 19.05 -8.48
N LEU A 285 15.55 18.66 -8.19
CA LEU A 285 14.38 19.55 -8.24
C LEU A 285 14.18 20.31 -6.93
N PHE A 286 14.91 19.96 -5.89
CA PHE A 286 14.84 20.55 -4.56
C PHE A 286 15.77 21.76 -4.41
N SER A 287 17.01 21.64 -4.88
CA SER A 287 18.00 22.73 -4.82
C SER A 287 18.60 22.98 -6.19
N VAL A 288 18.51 24.21 -6.68
CA VAL A 288 18.99 24.61 -8.02
C VAL A 288 20.52 24.85 -8.02
N ASN A 289 21.11 25.04 -6.83
CA ASN A 289 22.51 25.48 -6.69
C ASN A 289 23.45 24.38 -6.16
N GLU A 290 22.94 23.21 -5.84
CA GLU A 290 23.75 22.11 -5.30
C GLU A 290 23.91 20.99 -6.32
N THR A 291 25.11 20.41 -6.35
CA THR A 291 25.34 19.17 -7.11
C THR A 291 24.42 18.09 -6.55
N PRO A 292 23.56 17.45 -7.38
CA PRO A 292 22.67 16.43 -6.90
C PRO A 292 23.48 15.25 -6.33
N HIS A 293 23.25 14.93 -5.08
CA HIS A 293 23.90 13.80 -4.42
C HIS A 293 22.92 13.12 -3.49
N ILE A 294 23.08 11.82 -3.35
CA ILE A 294 22.41 11.04 -2.30
C ILE A 294 23.38 10.94 -1.14
N ASN A 295 22.95 11.42 -0.01
CA ASN A 295 23.81 11.46 1.16
C ASN A 295 23.75 10.13 1.90
N THR A 296 24.58 9.17 1.49
CA THR A 296 24.73 7.87 2.16
C THR A 296 25.83 7.85 3.20
N ASN A 297 26.60 8.95 3.33
CA ASN A 297 27.81 9.00 4.18
C ASN A 297 27.54 9.55 5.58
N TYR A 298 26.35 10.05 5.88
CA TYR A 298 26.06 10.68 7.18
C TYR A 298 25.66 9.70 8.27
N GLY A 299 25.56 8.42 7.94
CA GLY A 299 25.19 7.40 8.92
C GLY A 299 23.71 7.43 9.31
N ASP A 300 22.85 8.00 8.45
CA ASP A 300 21.41 8.07 8.64
C ASP A 300 20.71 7.10 7.70
N SER A 301 19.55 6.58 8.13
CA SER A 301 18.71 5.76 7.27
C SER A 301 18.13 6.60 6.13
N THR A 302 18.05 6.03 4.94
CA THR A 302 17.53 6.74 3.76
C THR A 302 16.49 5.89 3.05
N ALA A 303 15.43 6.51 2.60
CA ALA A 303 14.40 5.86 1.78
C ALA A 303 14.24 6.57 0.43
N PHE A 304 13.93 5.78 -0.60
CA PHE A 304 13.76 6.24 -1.96
C PHE A 304 12.44 5.75 -2.53
N PHE A 305 11.73 6.63 -3.26
CA PHE A 305 10.63 6.27 -4.13
C PHE A 305 11.10 6.36 -5.58
N LEU A 306 11.35 5.22 -6.21
CA LEU A 306 11.81 5.15 -7.60
C LEU A 306 10.62 4.90 -8.54
N PHE A 307 10.43 5.76 -9.53
CA PHE A 307 9.35 5.64 -10.51
C PHE A 307 9.64 6.40 -11.80
N PRO A 308 9.05 5.97 -12.95
CA PRO A 308 9.18 6.66 -14.22
C PRO A 308 8.27 7.89 -14.31
N GLU A 309 8.63 8.85 -15.18
CA GLU A 309 7.90 10.11 -15.35
C GLU A 309 6.43 9.95 -15.82
N TRP A 310 6.09 8.83 -16.46
CA TRP A 310 4.73 8.54 -16.91
C TRP A 310 3.82 7.98 -15.80
N CYS A 311 4.35 7.66 -14.62
CA CYS A 311 3.54 7.18 -13.50
C CYS A 311 2.82 8.33 -12.77
N ALA A 312 1.67 8.74 -13.29
CA ALA A 312 0.88 9.84 -12.70
C ALA A 312 0.46 9.56 -11.24
N GLN A 313 0.15 8.30 -10.93
CA GLN A 313 -0.16 7.84 -9.58
C GLN A 313 1.03 8.02 -8.63
N CYS A 314 2.25 7.68 -9.07
CA CYS A 314 3.46 7.84 -8.29
C CYS A 314 3.73 9.32 -7.96
N ILE A 315 3.53 10.22 -8.93
CA ILE A 315 3.67 11.66 -8.74
C ILE A 315 2.70 12.17 -7.66
N ARG A 316 1.42 11.75 -7.75
CA ARG A 316 0.40 12.11 -6.76
C ARG A 316 0.77 11.59 -5.37
N LEU A 317 1.12 10.31 -5.25
CA LEU A 317 1.52 9.67 -4.00
C LEU A 317 2.74 10.37 -3.39
N THR A 318 3.78 10.64 -4.18
CA THR A 318 4.98 11.36 -3.74
C THR A 318 4.64 12.74 -3.17
N ARG A 319 3.75 13.48 -3.83
CA ARG A 319 3.29 14.80 -3.35
C ARG A 319 2.51 14.74 -2.04
N GLN A 320 1.81 13.65 -1.78
CA GLN A 320 1.08 13.43 -0.53
C GLN A 320 2.02 13.05 0.63
N ILE A 321 2.98 12.17 0.36
CA ILE A 321 3.89 11.62 1.37
C ILE A 321 4.96 12.62 1.79
N MET A 322 5.63 13.27 0.85
CA MET A 322 6.79 14.12 1.11
C MET A 322 6.55 15.22 2.16
N PRO A 323 5.41 15.96 2.17
CA PRO A 323 5.15 16.97 3.20
C PRO A 323 4.96 16.40 4.60
N THR A 324 4.47 15.14 4.69
CA THR A 324 4.21 14.48 5.97
C THR A 324 5.51 13.97 6.59
N LEU A 325 6.40 13.44 5.78
CA LEU A 325 7.69 12.87 6.21
C LEU A 325 8.72 13.92 6.61
N TYR A 326 8.62 15.13 6.12
CA TYR A 326 9.44 16.26 6.64
C TYR A 326 9.21 16.56 8.13
N ARG A 327 8.17 15.99 8.74
CA ARG A 327 7.84 16.12 10.17
C ARG A 327 8.37 14.99 11.03
N ILE A 328 8.98 13.96 10.43
CA ILE A 328 9.52 12.80 11.15
C ILE A 328 10.99 13.01 11.49
N ASN A 329 11.39 14.22 11.81
CA ASN A 329 12.62 14.42 12.53
C ASN A 329 12.41 13.86 13.93
N GLY A 330 12.82 12.61 14.13
CA GLY A 330 12.73 11.92 15.40
C GLY A 330 13.45 12.73 16.46
N GLY A 331 12.83 12.89 17.63
CA GLY A 331 13.34 13.68 18.73
C GLY A 331 14.69 13.24 19.33
N ASP A 332 15.36 12.23 18.75
CA ASP A 332 16.62 11.68 19.20
C ASP A 332 17.82 11.95 18.27
N GLY A 333 17.64 12.80 17.24
CA GLY A 333 18.76 13.25 16.39
C GLY A 333 19.12 12.28 15.25
N ASP A 334 18.36 11.23 15.01
CA ASP A 334 18.50 10.39 13.82
C ASP A 334 17.70 11.03 12.68
N GLU A 335 18.41 11.65 11.74
CA GLU A 335 17.80 12.21 10.53
C GLU A 335 17.48 11.08 9.56
N VAL A 336 16.25 11.04 9.08
CA VAL A 336 15.83 10.17 7.99
C VAL A 336 15.78 10.97 6.71
N HIS A 337 16.52 10.55 5.70
CA HIS A 337 16.50 11.19 4.40
C HIS A 337 15.49 10.47 3.49
N LEU A 338 14.62 11.25 2.88
CA LEU A 338 13.66 10.74 1.92
C LEU A 338 13.83 11.44 0.58
N TYR A 339 13.97 10.65 -0.48
CA TYR A 339 14.09 11.14 -1.85
C TYR A 339 13.10 10.47 -2.78
N ALA A 340 12.54 11.23 -3.71
CA ALA A 340 11.93 10.67 -4.91
C ALA A 340 13.00 10.58 -6.01
N LEU A 341 13.07 9.45 -6.67
CA LEU A 341 13.93 9.20 -7.84
C LEU A 341 13.04 9.14 -9.08
N LEU A 342 12.99 10.27 -9.81
CA LEU A 342 12.21 10.39 -11.03
C LEU A 342 13.02 9.92 -12.22
N ALA A 343 12.72 8.74 -12.76
CA ALA A 343 13.41 8.18 -13.91
C ALA A 343 12.88 8.82 -15.21
N GLN A 344 13.80 9.43 -15.96
CA GLN A 344 13.50 10.11 -17.22
C GLN A 344 14.42 9.63 -18.35
N PRO A 345 13.93 9.63 -19.62
CA PRO A 345 14.83 9.44 -20.76
C PRO A 345 15.88 10.57 -20.81
N PRO A 346 17.04 10.33 -21.39
CA PRO A 346 18.02 11.40 -21.61
C PRO A 346 17.38 12.52 -22.44
N PRO A 347 17.71 13.79 -22.14
CA PRO A 347 17.19 14.88 -22.94
C PRO A 347 17.60 14.65 -24.42
N PRO A 348 16.72 14.96 -25.38
CA PRO A 348 17.03 14.84 -26.79
C PRO A 348 18.31 15.63 -27.10
N VAL A 349 19.27 14.99 -27.78
CA VAL A 349 20.60 15.56 -28.07
C VAL A 349 20.53 16.85 -28.87
N ASP A 350 19.42 17.07 -29.60
CA ASP A 350 19.16 18.23 -30.45
C ASP A 350 18.19 19.26 -29.85
N ALA A 351 17.88 19.20 -28.56
CA ALA A 351 17.03 20.22 -27.95
C ALA A 351 17.76 21.58 -27.99
N PRO A 352 17.25 22.57 -28.73
CA PRO A 352 17.87 23.90 -28.72
C PRO A 352 17.87 24.42 -27.27
N PRO A 353 18.95 25.14 -26.85
CA PRO A 353 19.04 25.66 -25.50
C PRO A 353 17.78 26.50 -25.24
N LYS A 354 17.07 26.16 -24.15
CA LYS A 354 15.87 26.92 -23.74
C LYS A 354 16.28 28.34 -23.55
N THR A 355 15.93 29.19 -24.52
CA THR A 355 16.16 30.66 -24.45
C THR A 355 15.47 31.12 -23.17
N PRO A 356 16.18 31.86 -22.29
CA PRO A 356 15.53 32.37 -21.09
C PRO A 356 14.34 33.23 -21.52
N PRO A 357 13.21 33.19 -20.81
CA PRO A 357 12.03 33.93 -21.16
C PRO A 357 12.41 35.41 -21.23
N LYS A 358 12.18 35.99 -22.40
CA LYS A 358 12.42 37.41 -22.64
C LYS A 358 11.64 38.21 -21.60
N PRO A 359 12.26 39.18 -20.86
CA PRO A 359 11.54 39.94 -19.86
C PRO A 359 10.30 40.56 -20.52
N ALA A 360 9.13 40.29 -19.93
CA ALA A 360 7.86 40.79 -20.44
C ALA A 360 7.95 42.34 -20.53
N SER A 361 7.98 42.86 -21.75
CA SER A 361 7.81 44.29 -21.97
C SER A 361 6.39 44.65 -21.55
N THR A 362 6.27 45.50 -20.55
CA THR A 362 5.04 46.17 -20.14
C THR A 362 4.45 46.94 -21.33
N LYS A 363 3.54 46.28 -22.07
CA LYS A 363 2.70 46.95 -23.06
C LYS A 363 1.24 46.69 -22.77
N SER A 364 0.61 47.78 -22.38
CA SER A 364 -0.76 48.20 -22.65
C SER A 364 -1.82 47.08 -22.78
N ARG A 365 -2.64 47.05 -21.80
CA ARG A 365 -3.86 46.24 -21.62
C ARG A 365 -4.89 46.60 -22.69
N SER A 366 -4.90 45.90 -23.80
CA SER A 366 -6.09 45.81 -24.66
C SER A 366 -6.83 44.53 -24.27
N VAL A 367 -8.03 44.70 -23.73
CA VAL A 367 -8.93 43.61 -23.39
C VAL A 367 -9.51 43.07 -24.69
N THR A 368 -8.84 42.11 -25.30
CA THR A 368 -9.42 41.24 -26.30
C THR A 368 -9.76 39.93 -25.59
N ASN A 369 -11.05 39.61 -25.57
CA ASN A 369 -11.57 38.29 -25.13
C ASN A 369 -11.16 37.21 -26.14
N GLU A 370 -9.87 36.92 -26.27
CA GLU A 370 -9.43 35.70 -26.93
C GLU A 370 -9.69 34.51 -25.97
N PRO A 371 -10.29 33.40 -26.44
CA PRO A 371 -10.42 32.21 -25.64
C PRO A 371 -9.03 31.75 -25.24
N THR A 372 -8.74 31.81 -23.94
CA THR A 372 -7.49 31.32 -23.36
C THR A 372 -7.38 29.84 -23.70
N LEU A 373 -6.43 29.48 -24.56
CA LEU A 373 -6.09 28.07 -24.79
C LEU A 373 -5.77 27.42 -23.43
N PRO A 374 -6.27 26.23 -23.16
CA PRO A 374 -5.95 25.53 -21.91
C PRO A 374 -4.42 25.42 -21.76
N GLU A 375 -3.91 25.76 -20.58
CA GLU A 375 -2.49 25.59 -20.29
C GLU A 375 -2.07 24.14 -20.58
N PRO A 376 -0.91 23.93 -21.23
CA PRO A 376 -0.41 22.58 -21.47
C PRO A 376 -0.23 21.86 -20.12
N PRO A 377 -0.49 20.55 -20.07
CA PRO A 377 -0.35 19.78 -18.85
C PRO A 377 1.09 19.89 -18.32
N LYS A 378 1.24 20.13 -17.02
CA LYS A 378 2.54 20.22 -16.36
C LYS A 378 3.30 18.91 -16.48
N THR A 379 4.59 18.98 -16.78
CA THR A 379 5.47 17.80 -16.76
C THR A 379 5.60 17.21 -15.35
N ALA A 380 6.03 15.95 -15.22
CA ALA A 380 6.29 15.31 -13.94
C ALA A 380 7.27 16.13 -13.08
N ALA A 381 8.35 16.61 -13.67
CA ALA A 381 9.36 17.45 -13.01
C ALA A 381 8.76 18.80 -12.50
N GLU A 382 7.87 19.43 -13.27
CA GLU A 382 7.19 20.65 -12.83
C GLU A 382 6.22 20.39 -11.67
N GLN A 383 5.55 19.24 -11.65
CA GLN A 383 4.64 18.87 -10.57
C GLN A 383 5.37 18.54 -9.27
N LEU A 384 6.61 18.04 -9.35
CA LEU A 384 7.44 17.65 -8.21
C LEU A 384 8.42 18.75 -7.78
N ARG A 385 8.41 19.92 -8.43
CA ARG A 385 9.29 21.02 -8.06
C ARG A 385 9.06 21.46 -6.61
N GLY A 386 10.14 21.57 -5.84
CA GLY A 386 10.10 21.89 -4.41
C GLY A 386 9.92 20.68 -3.50
N THR A 387 9.81 19.47 -4.06
CA THR A 387 9.94 18.22 -3.28
C THR A 387 11.37 17.69 -3.38
N PRO A 388 11.88 16.90 -2.41
CA PRO A 388 13.20 16.29 -2.45
C PRO A 388 13.27 15.21 -3.55
N THR A 389 13.25 15.68 -4.80
CA THR A 389 13.23 14.83 -5.99
C THR A 389 14.53 14.96 -6.77
N LEU A 390 15.11 13.82 -7.13
CA LEU A 390 16.30 13.69 -7.95
C LEU A 390 15.92 13.08 -9.29
N ILE A 391 16.42 13.62 -10.39
CA ILE A 391 16.22 13.05 -11.73
C ILE A 391 17.32 12.04 -11.98
N VAL A 392 16.92 10.84 -12.40
CA VAL A 392 17.80 9.71 -12.73
C VAL A 392 17.50 9.18 -14.12
N PRO A 393 18.48 8.52 -14.81
CA PRO A 393 18.24 7.87 -16.09
C PRO A 393 17.22 6.74 -15.99
N LEU A 394 16.49 6.44 -17.06
CA LEU A 394 15.58 5.29 -17.15
C LEU A 394 16.28 3.95 -16.84
N ALA A 395 17.58 3.83 -17.17
CA ALA A 395 18.37 2.64 -16.85
C ALA A 395 18.40 2.30 -15.35
N THR A 396 18.15 3.29 -14.48
CA THR A 396 18.02 3.06 -13.02
C THR A 396 16.87 2.12 -12.68
N LEU A 397 15.76 2.14 -13.45
CA LEU A 397 14.66 1.20 -13.25
C LEU A 397 15.14 -0.25 -13.46
N THR A 398 15.91 -0.49 -14.52
CA THR A 398 16.49 -1.82 -14.81
C THR A 398 17.52 -2.23 -13.76
N GLN A 399 18.31 -1.28 -13.25
CA GLN A 399 19.31 -1.53 -12.20
C GLN A 399 18.66 -2.06 -10.91
N PHE A 400 17.48 -1.59 -10.58
CA PHE A 400 16.70 -2.04 -9.41
C PHE A 400 15.66 -3.11 -9.76
N ALA A 401 15.63 -3.63 -10.98
CA ALA A 401 14.60 -4.55 -11.49
C ALA A 401 13.17 -4.04 -11.14
N ALA A 402 12.96 -2.73 -11.30
CA ALA A 402 11.69 -2.08 -10.95
C ALA A 402 10.67 -2.29 -12.08
N THR A 403 9.63 -3.06 -11.81
CA THR A 403 8.50 -3.35 -12.73
C THR A 403 7.20 -2.77 -12.25
N ASP A 404 7.03 -2.67 -10.92
CA ASP A 404 5.87 -2.08 -10.26
C ASP A 404 6.26 -0.77 -9.58
N PHE A 405 5.40 0.26 -9.68
CA PHE A 405 5.73 1.62 -9.27
C PHE A 405 4.70 2.24 -8.31
N PRO A 406 5.17 3.10 -7.38
CA PRO A 406 6.57 3.41 -7.09
C PRO A 406 7.26 2.25 -6.37
N LEU A 407 8.55 2.04 -6.65
CA LEU A 407 9.39 1.09 -5.89
C LEU A 407 9.96 1.81 -4.67
N LEU A 408 9.61 1.33 -3.48
CA LEU A 408 10.19 1.80 -2.23
C LEU A 408 11.47 1.02 -1.92
N ILE A 409 12.55 1.75 -1.70
CA ILE A 409 13.86 1.20 -1.33
C ILE A 409 14.27 1.89 -0.04
N ALA A 410 14.65 1.14 0.99
CA ALA A 410 15.20 1.72 2.21
C ALA A 410 16.55 1.11 2.56
N ILE A 411 17.49 1.97 2.92
CA ILE A 411 18.85 1.62 3.33
C ILE A 411 19.09 1.96 4.80
N ASP A 412 19.97 1.18 5.41
CA ASP A 412 20.42 1.44 6.76
C ASP A 412 21.54 2.52 6.80
N PRO A 413 21.99 2.96 8.00
CA PRO A 413 23.08 3.91 8.16
C PRO A 413 24.42 3.50 7.54
N HIS A 414 24.56 2.25 7.12
CA HIS A 414 25.76 1.72 6.45
C HIS A 414 25.60 1.69 4.91
N GLY A 415 24.50 2.19 4.38
CA GLY A 415 24.21 2.18 2.96
C GLY A 415 23.80 0.81 2.42
N ILE A 416 23.41 -0.12 3.29
CA ILE A 416 22.96 -1.46 2.90
C ILE A 416 21.44 -1.43 2.64
N ILE A 417 21.00 -1.97 1.51
CA ILE A 417 19.58 -2.11 1.19
C ILE A 417 18.95 -3.13 2.14
N ARG A 418 18.00 -2.67 2.97
CA ARG A 418 17.29 -3.51 3.94
C ARG A 418 15.86 -3.79 3.53
N PHE A 419 15.30 -2.94 2.70
CA PHE A 419 13.92 -3.07 2.21
C PHE A 419 13.85 -2.66 0.74
N ILE A 420 13.11 -3.45 -0.06
CA ILE A 420 12.83 -3.14 -1.46
C ILE A 420 11.52 -3.82 -1.84
N GLN A 421 10.47 -3.03 -2.08
CA GLN A 421 9.14 -3.51 -2.50
C GLN A 421 8.37 -2.42 -3.23
N PRO A 422 7.44 -2.77 -4.14
CA PRO A 422 6.48 -1.82 -4.67
C PRO A 422 5.61 -1.23 -3.54
N ALA A 423 5.41 0.08 -3.56
CA ALA A 423 4.48 0.76 -2.66
C ALA A 423 3.15 0.99 -3.39
N SER A 424 2.07 0.33 -2.97
CA SER A 424 0.75 0.51 -3.55
C SER A 424 -0.09 1.55 -2.79
N GLU A 425 -1.06 2.19 -3.48
CA GLU A 425 -2.00 3.12 -2.82
C GLU A 425 -2.92 2.43 -1.80
N ASN A 426 -3.10 1.13 -1.94
CA ASN A 426 -3.94 0.34 -1.01
C ASN A 426 -3.24 0.03 0.31
N THR A 427 -1.97 0.38 0.45
CA THR A 427 -1.29 0.32 1.72
C THR A 427 -1.82 1.41 2.63
N LEU A 428 -2.14 1.02 3.85
CA LEU A 428 -2.42 1.90 4.98
C LEU A 428 -1.51 3.12 4.93
N ASN A 429 -2.09 4.29 5.07
CA ASN A 429 -1.43 5.58 4.99
C ASN A 429 0.08 5.49 4.68
N PRO A 430 0.51 5.76 3.44
CA PRO A 430 1.89 5.49 3.00
C PRO A 430 2.96 6.08 3.92
N GLY A 431 2.62 7.15 4.66
CA GLY A 431 3.46 7.74 5.69
C GLY A 431 3.71 6.80 6.86
N ASP A 432 2.67 6.19 7.42
CA ASP A 432 2.79 5.29 8.56
C ASP A 432 3.58 4.02 8.21
N PHE A 433 3.41 3.51 6.98
CA PHE A 433 4.16 2.39 6.46
C PHE A 433 5.67 2.67 6.41
N LEU A 434 6.05 3.82 5.86
CA LEU A 434 7.45 4.21 5.75
C LEU A 434 8.07 4.46 7.12
N ASP A 435 7.34 5.06 8.06
CA ASP A 435 7.78 5.26 9.44
C ASP A 435 8.15 3.96 10.10
N GLN A 436 7.32 2.94 9.94
CA GLN A 436 7.55 1.63 10.53
C GLN A 436 8.76 0.93 9.93
N ILE A 437 8.97 1.03 8.60
CA ILE A 437 10.19 0.53 7.95
C ILE A 437 11.42 1.21 8.55
N ILE A 438 11.42 2.52 8.61
CA ILE A 438 12.56 3.30 9.10
C ILE A 438 12.83 3.02 10.57
N MET A 439 11.79 3.01 11.41
CA MET A 439 11.93 2.65 12.85
C MET A 439 12.50 1.24 13.03
N HIS A 440 12.05 0.28 12.20
CA HIS A 440 12.59 -1.08 12.27
C HIS A 440 14.07 -1.11 11.87
N ILE A 441 14.43 -0.45 10.76
CA ILE A 441 15.81 -0.37 10.27
C ILE A 441 16.72 0.28 11.31
N THR A 442 16.32 1.41 11.87
CA THR A 442 17.10 2.14 12.89
C THR A 442 17.29 1.32 14.16
N LYS A 443 16.26 0.57 14.56
CA LYS A 443 16.34 -0.30 15.73
C LYS A 443 17.22 -1.52 15.51
N GLN A 444 17.13 -2.15 14.34
CA GLN A 444 17.83 -3.40 14.02
C GLN A 444 19.29 -3.16 13.61
N TRP A 445 19.55 -2.06 12.91
CA TRP A 445 20.88 -1.67 12.42
C TRP A 445 21.23 -0.25 12.88
N PRO A 446 21.46 -0.03 14.18
CA PRO A 446 21.68 1.30 14.72
C PRO A 446 22.98 1.93 14.19
N ARG A 447 22.99 3.25 14.12
CA ARG A 447 24.18 4.04 13.80
C ARG A 447 25.31 3.68 14.78
N GLN A 448 26.50 3.38 14.26
CA GLN A 448 27.69 3.26 15.08
C GLN A 448 28.06 4.64 15.62
N LYS A 449 27.96 4.83 16.95
CA LYS A 449 28.49 6.05 17.57
C LYS A 449 29.98 6.13 17.24
N PRO A 450 30.50 7.28 16.75
CA PRO A 450 31.93 7.46 16.57
C PRO A 450 32.60 7.09 17.89
N ALA A 451 33.62 6.20 17.84
CA ALA A 451 34.40 5.89 19.02
C ALA A 451 34.85 7.22 19.62
N ALA A 452 34.52 7.47 20.89
CA ALA A 452 34.89 8.70 21.55
C ALA A 452 36.38 8.90 21.31
N ALA A 453 36.75 10.01 20.64
CA ALA A 453 38.13 10.31 20.32
C ALA A 453 38.90 10.18 21.64
N VAL A 454 39.79 9.18 21.73
CA VAL A 454 40.65 8.99 22.84
C VAL A 454 41.43 10.28 22.96
N SER A 455 41.08 11.13 23.92
CA SER A 455 41.85 12.35 24.20
C SER A 455 43.31 11.94 24.30
N PRO A 456 44.24 12.54 23.53
CA PRO A 456 45.63 12.21 23.65
C PRO A 456 46.01 12.47 25.09
N SER A 457 46.46 11.40 25.80
CA SER A 457 46.93 11.47 27.18
C SER A 457 47.94 12.61 27.26
N ALA A 458 47.62 13.61 28.11
CA ALA A 458 48.53 14.69 28.40
C ALA A 458 49.92 14.12 28.64
N SER A 459 50.91 14.45 27.83
CA SER A 459 52.32 14.14 28.05
C SER A 459 52.70 14.63 29.45
N PRO A 460 53.36 13.83 30.24
CA PRO A 460 53.86 14.31 31.53
C PRO A 460 54.87 15.43 31.27
N ASN A 461 54.60 16.61 31.83
CA ASN A 461 55.54 17.72 31.84
C ASN A 461 56.91 17.27 32.39
N PRO A 462 58.01 17.54 31.68
CA PRO A 462 59.35 17.36 32.29
C PRO A 462 59.51 18.35 33.44
N ILE A 463 59.78 17.80 34.61
CA ILE A 463 60.19 18.56 35.76
C ILE A 463 61.61 19.06 35.49
N HIS A 464 61.81 20.40 35.52
CA HIS A 464 63.09 21.05 35.70
C HIS A 464 63.13 21.71 37.04
#